data_d6f686f3179afca1df1885a086b00882
#
_entry.id   d6f686f3179afca1df1885a086b00882
#
_cell.length_a   1.000
_cell.length_b   1.000
_cell.length_c   1.000
_cell.angle_alpha   90.00
_cell.angle_beta   90.00
_cell.angle_gamma   90.00
#
_symmetry.space_group_name_H-M   'P 1'
#
loop_
_entity.id
_entity.type
_entity.pdbx_description
1 polymer ?
#
loop_
_entity_poly.entity_id
_entity_poly.type
_entity_poly.pdbx_seq_one_letter_code
_entity_poly.pdbx_strand_id
1 'polypeptide(L)'
;MTEQYIKNVEVYLDYATIPTLNYFYHFTENKDDIATIRLFGLGRFNISKSIIESYPEGIIRYCPIIFEDQTAFQQLFITLLTEDSFCQYRFNFHINLFHSWKMLIPLLHIIWQFKHKVLDIKLNFYDDGSEGVVTLSRIEQNYSTEILQKMIDIDSQSFYADKLSFLDEDIARYLWNSLFESHYYLLNDFLLKNEKLSLLKNSIRYCHIMELERYLQFTQEEKDFFNELLGINIQSLEDKIKIFQQKKTFIFTGTTIFSLPKEEEEALYRLHLNAILNYIHPNGKYFIGDGFTLVIKGHPHQKEMNSRLEKSFEKAVMLPDNIPFEILYLIGFKPDKIGGFVSTSYFSCDKKNIADLLFISATQEEVRKNDYLFNIQYQLRDVMIKTGFIQEEKTHFYSDIPIFIS
;
A
#
# COMPACT_ATOMS: atom_id res chain seq x y z
N MET A 1 -4.01 26.41 -40.72
CA MET A 1 -3.35 26.14 -39.43
C MET A 1 -4.29 25.23 -38.68
N THR A 2 -3.94 23.96 -38.53
CA THR A 2 -4.70 23.02 -37.70
C THR A 2 -4.53 23.45 -36.23
N GLU A 3 -5.63 23.76 -35.57
CA GLU A 3 -5.60 24.18 -34.17
C GLU A 3 -5.04 23.04 -33.31
N GLN A 4 -4.03 23.35 -32.51
CA GLN A 4 -3.57 22.45 -31.45
C GLN A 4 -4.64 22.37 -30.36
N TYR A 5 -4.95 21.18 -29.92
CA TYR A 5 -5.88 20.95 -28.80
C TYR A 5 -5.21 20.20 -27.67
N ILE A 6 -5.76 20.36 -26.46
CA ILE A 6 -5.18 19.87 -25.22
C ILE A 6 -6.02 18.72 -24.70
N LYS A 7 -5.38 17.63 -24.28
CA LYS A 7 -6.01 16.53 -23.54
C LYS A 7 -5.40 16.41 -22.13
N ASN A 8 -6.25 16.21 -21.16
CA ASN A 8 -5.82 15.82 -19.82
C ASN A 8 -5.65 14.31 -19.77
N VAL A 9 -4.63 13.87 -19.07
CA VAL A 9 -4.30 12.45 -18.93
C VAL A 9 -4.00 12.13 -17.47
N GLU A 10 -4.79 11.26 -16.88
CA GLU A 10 -4.54 10.65 -15.57
C GLU A 10 -3.75 9.35 -15.79
N VAL A 11 -2.62 9.21 -15.11
CA VAL A 11 -1.74 8.04 -15.19
C VAL A 11 -1.70 7.37 -13.82
N TYR A 12 -2.21 6.15 -13.73
CA TYR A 12 -2.26 5.34 -12.51
C TYR A 12 -1.31 4.17 -12.64
N LEU A 13 -0.23 4.16 -11.85
CA LEU A 13 0.83 3.18 -12.01
C LEU A 13 1.25 2.59 -10.66
N ASP A 14 0.96 1.30 -10.42
CA ASP A 14 1.30 0.64 -9.15
C ASP A 14 1.26 -0.89 -9.16
N TYR A 15 1.96 -1.46 -8.17
CA TYR A 15 1.93 -2.87 -7.76
C TYR A 15 1.30 -3.09 -6.39
N ALA A 16 1.15 -2.03 -5.59
CA ALA A 16 0.73 -2.11 -4.21
C ALA A 16 -0.77 -1.89 -4.04
N THR A 17 -1.29 -2.29 -2.90
CA THR A 17 -2.72 -2.24 -2.60
C THR A 17 -3.18 -0.84 -2.22
N ILE A 18 -2.56 -0.22 -1.21
CA ILE A 18 -3.04 1.03 -0.62
C ILE A 18 -3.02 2.18 -1.63
N PRO A 19 -1.93 2.42 -2.38
CA PRO A 19 -1.95 3.42 -3.44
C PRO A 19 -3.03 3.15 -4.48
N THR A 20 -3.16 1.90 -4.97
CA THR A 20 -4.18 1.55 -5.98
C THR A 20 -5.60 1.82 -5.48
N LEU A 21 -5.89 1.59 -4.19
CA LEU A 21 -7.17 1.98 -3.61
C LEU A 21 -7.43 3.49 -3.73
N ASN A 22 -6.42 4.30 -3.47
CA ASN A 22 -6.54 5.76 -3.60
C ASN A 22 -6.72 6.18 -5.06
N TYR A 23 -6.11 5.47 -6.03
CA TYR A 23 -6.37 5.70 -7.45
C TYR A 23 -7.83 5.38 -7.80
N PHE A 24 -8.37 4.31 -7.26
CA PHE A 24 -9.76 3.96 -7.48
C PHE A 24 -10.73 4.92 -6.80
N TYR A 25 -10.39 5.48 -5.63
CA TYR A 25 -11.15 6.59 -5.06
C TYR A 25 -11.16 7.79 -6.01
N HIS A 26 -9.99 8.23 -6.47
CA HIS A 26 -9.88 9.35 -7.40
C HIS A 26 -10.64 9.08 -8.70
N PHE A 27 -10.53 7.87 -9.25
CA PHE A 27 -11.26 7.50 -10.46
C PHE A 27 -12.78 7.48 -10.22
N THR A 28 -13.26 6.91 -9.12
CA THR A 28 -14.69 6.86 -8.80
C THR A 28 -15.30 8.26 -8.65
N GLU A 29 -14.60 9.17 -7.97
CA GLU A 29 -15.02 10.56 -7.81
C GLU A 29 -15.07 11.34 -9.12
N ASN A 30 -14.31 10.91 -10.12
CA ASN A 30 -14.23 11.53 -11.45
C ASN A 30 -14.75 10.61 -12.56
N LYS A 31 -15.60 9.63 -12.24
CA LYS A 31 -16.08 8.61 -13.19
C LYS A 31 -16.84 9.21 -14.37
N ASP A 32 -17.54 10.31 -14.17
CA ASP A 32 -18.37 10.95 -15.19
C ASP A 32 -17.56 11.89 -16.13
N ASP A 33 -16.29 12.12 -15.87
CA ASP A 33 -15.41 12.86 -16.78
C ASP A 33 -14.96 11.96 -17.94
N ILE A 34 -15.65 12.06 -19.06
CA ILE A 34 -15.35 11.33 -20.29
C ILE A 34 -14.37 12.06 -21.22
N ALA A 35 -13.88 13.25 -20.84
CA ALA A 35 -12.92 14.03 -21.64
C ALA A 35 -11.47 13.70 -21.27
N THR A 36 -11.22 13.25 -20.05
CA THR A 36 -9.89 12.92 -19.55
C THR A 36 -9.51 11.48 -19.88
N ILE A 37 -8.36 11.30 -20.53
CA ILE A 37 -7.80 9.97 -20.81
C ILE A 37 -7.24 9.38 -19.51
N ARG A 38 -7.46 8.10 -19.28
CA ARG A 38 -6.96 7.37 -18.12
C ARG A 38 -6.10 6.18 -18.53
N LEU A 39 -4.82 6.21 -18.13
CA LEU A 39 -3.88 5.13 -18.37
C LEU A 39 -3.68 4.36 -17.06
N PHE A 40 -4.02 3.08 -17.05
CA PHE A 40 -3.81 2.21 -15.91
C PHE A 40 -2.71 1.19 -16.18
N GLY A 41 -1.65 1.22 -15.36
CA GLY A 41 -0.63 0.18 -15.24
C GLY A 41 -0.71 -0.43 -13.85
N LEU A 42 -1.41 -1.56 -13.68
CA LEU A 42 -1.68 -2.13 -12.37
C LEU A 42 -1.16 -3.57 -12.27
N GLY A 43 -0.47 -3.88 -11.17
CA GLY A 43 0.08 -5.21 -10.94
C GLY A 43 -0.81 -6.14 -10.11
N ARG A 44 -1.69 -5.60 -9.27
CA ARG A 44 -2.57 -6.39 -8.38
C ARG A 44 -4.02 -6.43 -8.78
N PHE A 45 -4.48 -5.39 -9.43
CA PHE A 45 -5.88 -5.23 -9.83
C PHE A 45 -6.00 -5.18 -11.35
N ASN A 46 -7.14 -5.60 -11.85
CA ASN A 46 -7.43 -5.56 -13.27
C ASN A 46 -8.63 -4.65 -13.48
N ILE A 47 -8.53 -3.73 -14.44
CA ILE A 47 -9.71 -2.99 -14.88
C ILE A 47 -10.57 -3.93 -15.73
N SER A 48 -11.82 -4.12 -15.33
CA SER A 48 -12.73 -5.03 -16.03
C SER A 48 -13.02 -4.52 -17.45
N LYS A 49 -13.31 -5.47 -18.35
CA LYS A 49 -13.71 -5.14 -19.72
C LYS A 49 -15.00 -4.32 -19.73
N SER A 50 -15.94 -4.59 -18.83
CA SER A 50 -17.19 -3.85 -18.68
C SER A 50 -16.94 -2.38 -18.38
N ILE A 51 -15.98 -2.06 -17.48
CA ILE A 51 -15.60 -0.68 -17.19
C ILE A 51 -14.96 -0.02 -18.42
N ILE A 52 -14.02 -0.69 -19.10
CA ILE A 52 -13.38 -0.12 -20.29
C ILE A 52 -14.40 0.19 -21.37
N GLU A 53 -15.34 -0.71 -21.63
CA GLU A 53 -16.37 -0.58 -22.65
C GLU A 53 -17.50 0.40 -22.29
N SER A 54 -17.64 0.78 -21.03
CA SER A 54 -18.61 1.80 -20.60
C SER A 54 -18.17 3.24 -20.93
N TYR A 55 -16.91 3.45 -21.34
CA TYR A 55 -16.38 4.72 -21.77
C TYR A 55 -16.15 4.78 -23.29
N PRO A 56 -16.12 5.99 -23.89
CA PRO A 56 -15.73 6.14 -25.29
C PRO A 56 -14.37 5.49 -25.57
N GLU A 57 -14.20 4.98 -26.79
CA GLU A 57 -12.96 4.31 -27.19
C GLU A 57 -11.72 5.18 -26.95
N GLY A 58 -10.70 4.59 -26.32
CA GLY A 58 -9.42 5.24 -26.03
C GLY A 58 -9.40 6.12 -24.79
N ILE A 59 -10.52 6.34 -24.10
CA ILE A 59 -10.58 7.10 -22.85
C ILE A 59 -9.97 6.30 -21.70
N ILE A 60 -10.26 5.01 -21.62
CA ILE A 60 -9.61 4.12 -20.65
C ILE A 60 -8.69 3.18 -21.39
N ARG A 61 -7.42 3.15 -20.97
CA ARG A 61 -6.41 2.22 -21.47
C ARG A 61 -5.78 1.51 -20.28
N TYR A 62 -5.76 0.21 -20.32
CA TYR A 62 -5.25 -0.63 -19.26
C TYR A 62 -4.17 -1.57 -19.78
N CYS A 63 -3.11 -1.72 -18.98
CA CYS A 63 -2.06 -2.69 -19.20
C CYS A 63 -1.67 -3.31 -17.85
N PRO A 64 -1.70 -4.64 -17.71
CA PRO A 64 -1.13 -5.27 -16.53
C PRO A 64 0.38 -5.06 -16.50
N ILE A 65 0.91 -4.80 -15.31
CA ILE A 65 2.35 -4.63 -15.10
C ILE A 65 2.87 -5.63 -14.08
N ILE A 66 4.15 -5.97 -14.19
CA ILE A 66 4.88 -6.70 -13.16
C ILE A 66 6.01 -5.82 -12.63
N PHE A 67 6.43 -6.06 -11.39
CA PHE A 67 7.39 -5.18 -10.70
C PHE A 67 8.70 -4.98 -11.47
N GLU A 68 9.17 -6.01 -12.16
CA GLU A 68 10.45 -6.02 -12.86
C GLU A 68 10.35 -5.58 -14.33
N ASP A 69 9.12 -5.54 -14.90
CA ASP A 69 8.91 -5.23 -16.31
C ASP A 69 7.69 -4.31 -16.53
N GLN A 70 7.98 -3.07 -16.91
CA GLN A 70 7.00 -2.04 -17.26
C GLN A 70 6.98 -1.74 -18.78
N THR A 71 7.65 -2.55 -19.58
CA THR A 71 7.85 -2.28 -21.02
C THR A 71 6.53 -2.12 -21.75
N ALA A 72 5.55 -2.95 -21.46
CA ALA A 72 4.22 -2.87 -22.08
C ALA A 72 3.51 -1.55 -21.74
N PHE A 73 3.63 -1.08 -20.51
CA PHE A 73 3.06 0.21 -20.12
C PHE A 73 3.79 1.40 -20.75
N GLN A 74 5.11 1.35 -20.83
CA GLN A 74 5.91 2.35 -21.54
C GLN A 74 5.52 2.43 -23.02
N GLN A 75 5.27 1.29 -23.66
CA GLN A 75 4.80 1.24 -25.04
C GLN A 75 3.39 1.85 -25.20
N LEU A 76 2.48 1.58 -24.26
CA LEU A 76 1.15 2.21 -24.22
C LEU A 76 1.26 3.73 -24.10
N PHE A 77 2.19 4.23 -23.28
CA PHE A 77 2.46 5.64 -23.09
C PHE A 77 3.05 6.31 -24.35
N ILE A 78 4.00 5.64 -25.02
CA ILE A 78 4.57 6.08 -26.31
C ILE A 78 3.46 6.15 -27.36
N THR A 79 2.60 5.13 -27.43
CA THR A 79 1.48 5.09 -28.37
C THR A 79 0.59 6.32 -28.21
N LEU A 80 0.21 6.66 -26.96
CA LEU A 80 -0.57 7.87 -26.69
C LEU A 80 0.11 9.13 -27.25
N LEU A 81 1.44 9.28 -27.03
CA LEU A 81 2.19 10.46 -27.46
C LEU A 81 2.36 10.54 -28.98
N THR A 82 2.25 9.41 -29.69
CA THR A 82 2.50 9.33 -31.15
C THR A 82 1.23 9.29 -32.00
N GLU A 83 0.09 8.87 -31.45
CA GLU A 83 -1.16 8.65 -32.20
C GLU A 83 -1.74 9.93 -32.83
N ASP A 84 -1.48 11.09 -32.24
CA ASP A 84 -2.03 12.35 -32.72
C ASP A 84 -0.94 13.45 -32.71
N SER A 85 -0.58 13.92 -33.92
CA SER A 85 0.47 14.93 -34.08
C SER A 85 0.09 16.32 -33.60
N PHE A 86 -1.19 16.64 -33.50
CA PHE A 86 -1.71 17.98 -33.14
C PHE A 86 -2.12 18.10 -31.67
N CYS A 87 -2.11 16.97 -30.94
CA CYS A 87 -2.49 16.95 -29.54
C CYS A 87 -1.32 17.32 -28.63
N GLN A 88 -1.59 18.16 -27.64
CA GLN A 88 -0.73 18.39 -26.49
C GLN A 88 -1.40 17.83 -25.23
N TYR A 89 -0.58 17.45 -24.23
CA TYR A 89 -1.05 16.72 -23.06
C TYR A 89 -0.67 17.43 -21.77
N ARG A 90 -1.58 17.39 -20.80
CA ARG A 90 -1.31 17.66 -19.38
C ARG A 90 -1.40 16.35 -18.65
N PHE A 91 -0.32 15.95 -18.01
CA PHE A 91 -0.23 14.69 -17.29
C PHE A 91 -0.41 14.90 -15.78
N ASN A 92 -1.27 14.10 -15.20
CA ASN A 92 -1.43 13.97 -13.75
C ASN A 92 -1.08 12.53 -13.38
N PHE A 93 0.06 12.33 -12.74
CA PHE A 93 0.55 11.00 -12.36
C PHE A 93 0.11 10.64 -10.96
N HIS A 94 -0.41 9.45 -10.77
CA HIS A 94 -0.71 8.80 -9.50
C HIS A 94 0.23 7.62 -9.34
N ILE A 95 1.19 7.73 -8.44
CA ILE A 95 2.31 6.80 -8.32
C ILE A 95 2.56 6.45 -6.86
N ASN A 96 2.96 5.22 -6.63
CA ASN A 96 3.46 4.76 -5.34
C ASN A 96 4.72 5.53 -4.94
N LEU A 97 4.69 6.13 -3.75
CA LEU A 97 5.81 6.92 -3.23
C LEU A 97 7.08 6.07 -3.11
N PHE A 98 6.96 4.84 -2.59
CA PHE A 98 8.08 3.94 -2.38
C PHE A 98 8.74 3.51 -3.69
N HIS A 99 7.92 3.25 -4.73
CA HIS A 99 8.40 2.82 -6.04
C HIS A 99 8.55 3.97 -7.05
N SER A 100 8.33 5.22 -6.63
CA SER A 100 8.27 6.39 -7.52
C SER A 100 9.48 6.52 -8.42
N TRP A 101 10.66 6.24 -7.89
CA TRP A 101 11.91 6.32 -8.65
C TRP A 101 11.92 5.37 -9.85
N LYS A 102 11.69 4.08 -9.60
CA LYS A 102 11.71 3.04 -10.65
C LYS A 102 10.60 3.21 -11.68
N MET A 103 9.43 3.70 -11.26
CA MET A 103 8.27 3.84 -12.12
C MET A 103 8.32 5.11 -12.97
N LEU A 104 8.69 6.23 -12.35
CA LEU A 104 8.57 7.53 -13.00
C LEU A 104 9.75 7.85 -13.92
N ILE A 105 10.98 7.46 -13.57
CA ILE A 105 12.18 7.79 -14.36
C ILE A 105 12.06 7.33 -15.82
N PRO A 106 11.68 6.09 -16.16
CA PRO A 106 11.52 5.68 -17.54
C PRO A 106 10.47 6.51 -18.31
N LEU A 107 9.37 6.88 -17.64
CA LEU A 107 8.31 7.69 -18.25
C LEU A 107 8.79 9.13 -18.48
N LEU A 108 9.55 9.70 -17.56
CA LEU A 108 10.15 11.03 -17.73
C LEU A 108 11.15 11.06 -18.90
N HIS A 109 11.92 9.98 -19.12
CA HIS A 109 12.78 9.86 -20.30
C HIS A 109 11.96 9.86 -21.60
N ILE A 110 10.82 9.18 -21.62
CA ILE A 110 9.92 9.21 -22.79
C ILE A 110 9.34 10.62 -22.96
N ILE A 111 8.83 11.23 -21.91
CA ILE A 111 8.30 12.59 -21.92
C ILE A 111 9.35 13.58 -22.47
N TRP A 112 10.60 13.44 -22.06
CA TRP A 112 11.68 14.29 -22.55
C TRP A 112 11.85 14.22 -24.07
N GLN A 113 11.74 13.04 -24.65
CA GLN A 113 11.80 12.87 -26.11
C GLN A 113 10.61 13.54 -26.81
N PHE A 114 9.45 13.60 -26.17
CA PHE A 114 8.21 14.20 -26.67
C PHE A 114 7.86 15.53 -25.99
N LYS A 115 8.84 16.26 -25.45
CA LYS A 115 8.63 17.49 -24.67
C LYS A 115 7.75 18.54 -25.35
N HIS A 116 7.77 18.60 -26.69
CA HIS A 116 6.95 19.53 -27.48
C HIS A 116 5.44 19.22 -27.41
N LYS A 117 5.07 18.02 -26.95
CA LYS A 117 3.70 17.59 -26.76
C LYS A 117 3.22 17.69 -25.32
N VAL A 118 4.09 17.99 -24.38
CA VAL A 118 3.77 18.01 -22.95
C VAL A 118 3.75 19.45 -22.46
N LEU A 119 2.59 19.88 -21.98
CA LEU A 119 2.37 21.22 -21.46
C LEU A 119 2.65 21.30 -19.96
N ASP A 120 2.26 20.28 -19.23
CA ASP A 120 2.32 20.28 -17.77
C ASP A 120 2.41 18.86 -17.22
N ILE A 121 3.08 18.73 -16.06
CA ILE A 121 3.20 17.47 -15.31
C ILE A 121 2.91 17.77 -13.85
N LYS A 122 1.93 17.05 -13.29
CA LYS A 122 1.63 17.00 -11.88
C LYS A 122 1.84 15.60 -11.34
N LEU A 123 2.39 15.49 -10.13
CA LEU A 123 2.69 14.22 -9.48
C LEU A 123 1.88 14.08 -8.19
N ASN A 124 1.24 12.93 -8.01
CA ASN A 124 0.59 12.55 -6.77
C ASN A 124 1.22 11.26 -6.27
N PHE A 125 1.90 11.32 -5.13
CA PHE A 125 2.60 10.21 -4.51
C PHE A 125 1.78 9.66 -3.35
N TYR A 126 1.57 8.35 -3.36
CA TYR A 126 0.78 7.67 -2.34
C TYR A 126 1.67 6.72 -1.55
N ASP A 127 1.61 6.83 -0.23
CA ASP A 127 2.34 5.97 0.69
C ASP A 127 1.88 4.52 0.57
N ASP A 128 2.83 3.59 0.63
CA ASP A 128 2.60 2.15 0.56
C ASP A 128 2.56 1.50 1.96
N GLY A 129 2.18 2.25 2.95
CA GLY A 129 1.98 1.74 4.30
C GLY A 129 3.26 1.65 5.13
N SER A 130 3.65 0.43 5.55
CA SER A 130 4.79 0.24 6.44
C SER A 130 6.12 0.70 5.85
N GLU A 131 6.29 0.60 4.54
CA GLU A 131 7.52 1.01 3.87
C GLU A 131 7.75 2.52 3.95
N GLY A 132 6.72 3.34 3.80
CA GLY A 132 6.83 4.78 3.99
C GLY A 132 7.28 5.15 5.39
N VAL A 133 6.70 4.52 6.42
CA VAL A 133 7.07 4.73 7.82
C VAL A 133 8.52 4.31 8.09
N VAL A 134 8.93 3.15 7.59
CA VAL A 134 10.30 2.63 7.73
C VAL A 134 11.30 3.53 7.01
N THR A 135 10.99 4.00 5.81
CA THR A 135 11.86 4.91 5.04
C THR A 135 12.07 6.22 5.79
N LEU A 136 11.01 6.84 6.32
CA LEU A 136 11.13 8.07 7.10
C LEU A 136 11.97 7.86 8.37
N SER A 137 11.82 6.71 9.03
CA SER A 137 12.65 6.36 10.19
C SER A 137 14.12 6.20 9.82
N ARG A 138 14.45 5.60 8.68
CA ARG A 138 15.82 5.49 8.16
C ARG A 138 16.42 6.86 7.85
N ILE A 139 15.65 7.75 7.22
CA ILE A 139 16.08 9.11 6.94
C ILE A 139 16.40 9.83 8.26
N GLU A 140 15.54 9.73 9.27
CA GLU A 140 15.77 10.30 10.60
C GLU A 140 17.06 9.82 11.24
N GLN A 141 17.39 8.54 11.07
CA GLN A 141 18.55 7.91 11.73
C GLN A 141 19.86 8.14 10.98
N ASN A 142 19.84 8.14 9.65
CA ASN A 142 21.04 8.02 8.81
C ASN A 142 21.52 9.35 8.21
N TYR A 143 20.67 10.39 8.22
CA TYR A 143 21.02 11.64 7.55
C TYR A 143 21.09 12.81 8.53
N SER A 144 22.20 13.57 8.42
CA SER A 144 22.34 14.83 9.14
C SER A 144 21.53 15.93 8.45
N THR A 145 21.20 16.97 9.22
CA THR A 145 20.54 18.19 8.71
C THR A 145 21.29 18.80 7.52
N GLU A 146 22.62 18.78 7.54
CA GLU A 146 23.44 19.34 6.45
C GLU A 146 23.33 18.53 5.16
N ILE A 147 23.26 17.20 5.25
CA ILE A 147 23.07 16.31 4.10
C ILE A 147 21.67 16.53 3.52
N LEU A 148 20.64 16.58 4.37
CA LEU A 148 19.26 16.84 3.94
C LEU A 148 19.15 18.20 3.22
N GLN A 149 19.77 19.25 3.78
CA GLN A 149 19.75 20.57 3.15
C GLN A 149 20.41 20.55 1.76
N LYS A 150 21.58 19.93 1.63
CA LYS A 150 22.27 19.80 0.32
C LYS A 150 21.42 19.09 -0.73
N MET A 151 20.61 18.10 -0.32
CA MET A 151 19.75 17.37 -1.24
C MET A 151 18.50 18.15 -1.62
N ILE A 152 17.95 18.95 -0.69
CA ILE A 152 16.83 19.85 -0.95
C ILE A 152 17.21 20.98 -1.91
N ASP A 153 18.46 21.48 -1.80
CA ASP A 153 18.97 22.57 -2.63
C ASP A 153 19.44 22.12 -4.04
N ILE A 154 19.19 20.87 -4.44
CA ILE A 154 19.52 20.38 -5.76
C ILE A 154 18.73 21.16 -6.83
N ASP A 155 19.47 21.78 -7.76
CA ASP A 155 18.89 22.48 -8.89
C ASP A 155 18.19 21.52 -9.85
N SER A 156 16.94 21.83 -10.20
CA SER A 156 16.13 21.05 -11.15
C SER A 156 16.80 20.86 -12.50
N GLN A 157 17.61 21.83 -12.97
CA GLN A 157 18.34 21.72 -14.23
C GLN A 157 19.47 20.68 -14.16
N SER A 158 20.10 20.51 -13.00
CA SER A 158 21.13 19.49 -12.81
C SER A 158 20.57 18.08 -12.72
N PHE A 159 19.29 17.94 -12.39
CA PHE A 159 18.61 16.65 -12.26
C PHE A 159 18.45 15.91 -13.59
N TYR A 160 18.23 16.65 -14.71
CA TYR A 160 18.10 16.06 -16.05
C TYR A 160 19.42 15.73 -16.73
N ALA A 161 20.55 16.16 -16.17
CA ALA A 161 21.87 16.02 -16.77
C ALA A 161 22.70 14.90 -16.12
N ASP A 162 22.34 13.63 -16.31
CA ASP A 162 23.10 12.42 -15.94
C ASP A 162 23.44 12.23 -14.42
N LYS A 163 22.91 13.06 -13.53
CA LYS A 163 23.27 13.03 -12.11
C LYS A 163 22.28 12.34 -11.17
N LEU A 164 21.28 11.65 -11.71
CA LEU A 164 20.30 10.91 -10.91
C LEU A 164 20.94 9.79 -10.06
N SER A 165 22.09 9.27 -10.46
CA SER A 165 22.82 8.20 -9.77
C SER A 165 23.42 8.60 -8.42
N PHE A 166 23.42 9.88 -8.07
CA PHE A 166 24.01 10.38 -6.82
C PHE A 166 22.99 10.65 -5.70
N LEU A 167 21.69 10.58 -6.01
CA LEU A 167 20.66 10.77 -5.01
C LEU A 167 20.37 9.44 -4.32
N ASP A 168 20.39 9.48 -3.00
CA ASP A 168 19.86 8.38 -2.21
C ASP A 168 18.35 8.26 -2.45
N GLU A 169 17.90 7.07 -2.83
CA GLU A 169 16.49 6.82 -3.18
C GLU A 169 15.53 7.18 -2.04
N ASP A 170 15.93 6.96 -0.78
CA ASP A 170 15.07 7.21 0.36
C ASP A 170 14.71 8.70 0.47
N ILE A 171 15.66 9.59 0.20
CA ILE A 171 15.43 11.04 0.22
C ILE A 171 14.80 11.52 -1.10
N ALA A 172 15.28 11.01 -2.23
CA ALA A 172 14.82 11.42 -3.56
C ALA A 172 13.30 11.31 -3.71
N ARG A 173 12.67 10.30 -3.07
CA ARG A 173 11.21 10.11 -3.04
C ARG A 173 10.45 11.32 -2.49
N TYR A 174 11.07 12.12 -1.63
CA TYR A 174 10.46 13.30 -1.02
C TYR A 174 10.91 14.62 -1.62
N LEU A 175 11.69 14.58 -2.72
CA LEU A 175 12.26 15.78 -3.36
C LEU A 175 11.71 16.07 -4.76
N TRP A 176 10.70 15.34 -5.20
CA TRP A 176 10.06 15.58 -6.50
C TRP A 176 9.50 17.00 -6.66
N ASN A 177 9.21 17.69 -5.55
CA ASN A 177 8.77 19.09 -5.57
C ASN A 177 9.77 20.06 -6.22
N SER A 178 11.05 19.72 -6.26
CA SER A 178 12.07 20.56 -6.92
C SER A 178 11.90 20.57 -8.43
N LEU A 179 11.17 19.59 -8.98
CA LEU A 179 11.00 19.40 -10.41
C LEU A 179 9.60 19.70 -10.92
N PHE A 180 8.59 19.25 -10.17
CA PHE A 180 7.18 19.28 -10.57
C PHE A 180 6.29 19.69 -9.42
N GLU A 181 5.08 20.15 -9.72
CA GLU A 181 4.04 20.23 -8.71
C GLU A 181 3.76 18.82 -8.18
N SER A 182 4.09 18.59 -6.89
CA SER A 182 4.02 17.27 -6.28
C SER A 182 3.19 17.29 -5.01
N HIS A 183 2.23 16.37 -4.92
CA HIS A 183 1.36 16.15 -3.78
C HIS A 183 1.71 14.80 -3.15
N TYR A 184 1.86 14.78 -1.83
CA TYR A 184 2.20 13.59 -1.07
C TYR A 184 1.03 13.19 -0.20
N TYR A 185 0.54 11.97 -0.37
CA TYR A 185 -0.54 11.37 0.37
C TYR A 185 0.06 10.29 1.28
N LEU A 186 0.23 10.61 2.56
CA LEU A 186 0.87 9.74 3.54
C LEU A 186 -0.17 8.99 4.36
N LEU A 187 0.12 7.76 4.73
CA LEU A 187 -0.75 6.93 5.56
C LEU A 187 -0.79 7.40 7.02
N ASN A 188 0.25 8.07 7.47
CA ASN A 188 0.38 8.55 8.84
C ASN A 188 1.06 9.92 8.89
N ASP A 189 1.01 10.52 10.07
CA ASP A 189 1.55 11.85 10.31
C ASP A 189 2.99 11.86 10.89
N PHE A 190 3.73 10.76 10.74
CA PHE A 190 5.10 10.64 11.25
C PHE A 190 6.01 11.77 10.73
N LEU A 191 6.00 12.03 9.42
CA LEU A 191 6.75 13.14 8.82
C LEU A 191 6.33 14.49 9.39
N LEU A 192 5.02 14.68 9.61
CA LEU A 192 4.46 15.96 10.04
C LEU A 192 4.80 16.30 11.51
N LYS A 193 4.96 15.30 12.35
CA LYS A 193 5.20 15.43 13.79
C LYS A 193 6.67 15.31 14.18
N ASN A 194 7.51 14.77 13.30
CA ASN A 194 8.91 14.54 13.62
C ASN A 194 9.75 15.79 13.37
N GLU A 195 10.27 16.39 14.43
CA GLU A 195 11.10 17.61 14.38
C GLU A 195 12.40 17.41 13.59
N LYS A 196 13.00 16.23 13.65
CA LYS A 196 14.23 15.91 12.90
C LYS A 196 13.99 15.91 11.39
N LEU A 197 12.78 15.64 10.95
CA LEU A 197 12.38 15.67 9.55
C LEU A 197 11.78 17.01 9.10
N SER A 198 11.90 18.05 9.92
CA SER A 198 11.33 19.39 9.65
C SER A 198 11.78 19.98 8.32
N LEU A 199 13.06 19.81 7.95
CA LEU A 199 13.59 20.27 6.66
C LEU A 199 12.90 19.56 5.49
N LEU A 200 12.79 18.24 5.58
CA LEU A 200 12.13 17.44 4.55
C LEU A 200 10.65 17.81 4.44
N LYS A 201 9.96 17.94 5.57
CA LYS A 201 8.58 18.41 5.63
C LYS A 201 8.41 19.78 4.95
N ASN A 202 9.32 20.73 5.25
CA ASN A 202 9.23 22.08 4.70
C ASN A 202 9.56 22.13 3.20
N SER A 203 10.29 21.16 2.66
CA SER A 203 10.52 21.03 1.22
C SER A 203 9.29 20.54 0.46
N ILE A 204 8.36 19.84 1.15
CA ILE A 204 7.14 19.30 0.57
C ILE A 204 6.02 20.36 0.68
N ARG A 205 5.58 20.90 -0.46
CA ARG A 205 4.56 21.95 -0.50
C ARG A 205 3.17 21.44 -0.14
N TYR A 206 2.83 20.26 -0.63
CA TYR A 206 1.51 19.65 -0.48
C TYR A 206 1.64 18.28 0.13
N CYS A 207 1.25 18.16 1.41
CA CYS A 207 1.29 16.91 2.16
C CYS A 207 -0.08 16.67 2.80
N HIS A 208 -0.66 15.52 2.54
CA HIS A 208 -1.99 15.11 2.97
C HIS A 208 -1.90 13.78 3.71
N ILE A 209 -2.79 13.56 4.67
CA ILE A 209 -2.99 12.24 5.25
C ILE A 209 -4.12 11.55 4.46
N MET A 210 -3.86 10.30 4.06
CA MET A 210 -4.86 9.52 3.31
C MET A 210 -6.07 9.19 4.17
N GLU A 211 -7.24 9.46 3.63
CA GLU A 211 -8.53 9.12 4.24
C GLU A 211 -9.06 7.82 3.65
N LEU A 212 -8.73 6.70 4.28
CA LEU A 212 -9.19 5.39 3.82
C LEU A 212 -10.72 5.22 3.95
N GLU A 213 -11.36 6.00 4.82
CA GLU A 213 -12.82 5.95 5.04
C GLU A 213 -13.65 6.68 3.98
N ARG A 214 -13.04 7.26 2.95
CA ARG A 214 -13.75 7.94 1.83
C ARG A 214 -14.84 7.07 1.20
N TYR A 215 -14.65 5.75 1.15
CA TYR A 215 -15.67 4.80 0.69
C TYR A 215 -17.02 4.96 1.41
N LEU A 216 -17.01 5.29 2.71
CA LEU A 216 -18.24 5.46 3.48
C LEU A 216 -19.08 6.67 3.02
N GLN A 217 -18.45 7.65 2.38
CA GLN A 217 -19.08 8.87 1.88
C GLN A 217 -19.67 8.69 0.49
N PHE A 218 -19.32 7.63 -0.23
CA PHE A 218 -19.81 7.33 -1.56
C PHE A 218 -21.32 7.05 -1.57
N THR A 219 -21.98 7.50 -2.62
CA THR A 219 -23.32 7.06 -2.98
C THR A 219 -23.34 5.56 -3.29
N GLN A 220 -24.51 4.94 -3.38
CA GLN A 220 -24.59 3.52 -3.71
C GLN A 220 -24.01 3.22 -5.10
N GLU A 221 -24.27 4.06 -6.08
CA GLU A 221 -23.73 3.94 -7.44
C GLU A 221 -22.19 4.01 -7.47
N GLU A 222 -21.60 4.95 -6.72
CA GLU A 222 -20.14 5.06 -6.60
C GLU A 222 -19.54 3.86 -5.87
N LYS A 223 -20.23 3.33 -4.84
CA LYS A 223 -19.82 2.09 -4.17
C LYS A 223 -19.84 0.89 -5.12
N ASP A 224 -20.88 0.77 -5.91
CA ASP A 224 -21.00 -0.33 -6.87
C ASP A 224 -19.89 -0.25 -7.93
N PHE A 225 -19.62 0.94 -8.46
CA PHE A 225 -18.52 1.17 -9.38
C PHE A 225 -17.15 0.88 -8.75
N PHE A 226 -16.91 1.38 -7.55
CA PHE A 226 -15.65 1.13 -6.82
C PHE A 226 -15.45 -0.36 -6.52
N ASN A 227 -16.52 -1.08 -6.14
CA ASN A 227 -16.46 -2.52 -5.90
C ASN A 227 -16.18 -3.30 -7.18
N GLU A 228 -16.72 -2.87 -8.32
CA GLU A 228 -16.42 -3.45 -9.63
C GLU A 228 -14.95 -3.24 -10.00
N LEU A 229 -14.36 -2.04 -9.76
CA LEU A 229 -12.93 -1.79 -9.95
C LEU A 229 -12.06 -2.73 -9.12
N LEU A 230 -12.50 -3.08 -7.92
CA LEU A 230 -11.80 -4.03 -7.05
C LEU A 230 -12.05 -5.49 -7.39
N GLY A 231 -12.99 -5.78 -8.27
CA GLY A 231 -13.44 -7.14 -8.56
C GLY A 231 -14.13 -7.81 -7.37
N ILE A 232 -14.80 -7.03 -6.51
CA ILE A 232 -15.45 -7.53 -5.30
C ILE A 232 -16.95 -7.75 -5.55
N ASN A 233 -17.40 -8.97 -5.31
CA ASN A 233 -18.82 -9.27 -5.21
C ASN A 233 -19.26 -9.21 -3.73
N ILE A 234 -19.84 -8.09 -3.32
CA ILE A 234 -20.31 -7.87 -1.94
C ILE A 234 -21.37 -8.88 -1.53
N GLN A 235 -22.27 -9.26 -2.43
CA GLN A 235 -23.32 -10.24 -2.13
C GLN A 235 -22.73 -11.58 -1.65
N SER A 236 -21.61 -12.00 -2.23
CA SER A 236 -20.91 -13.22 -1.79
C SER A 236 -20.31 -13.11 -0.39
N LEU A 237 -20.22 -11.91 0.18
CA LEU A 237 -19.64 -11.65 1.51
C LEU A 237 -20.70 -11.36 2.58
N GLU A 238 -21.96 -11.16 2.21
CA GLU A 238 -23.04 -10.75 3.15
C GLU A 238 -23.17 -11.64 4.37
N ASP A 239 -23.13 -12.97 4.19
CA ASP A 239 -23.27 -13.90 5.32
C ASP A 239 -22.08 -13.81 6.28
N LYS A 240 -20.88 -13.55 5.77
CA LYS A 240 -19.71 -13.32 6.62
C LYS A 240 -19.81 -11.96 7.33
N ILE A 241 -20.30 -10.92 6.67
CA ILE A 241 -20.53 -9.59 7.28
C ILE A 241 -21.52 -9.68 8.43
N LYS A 242 -22.61 -10.46 8.30
CA LYS A 242 -23.59 -10.68 9.36
C LYS A 242 -22.96 -11.23 10.65
N ILE A 243 -21.92 -12.06 10.54
CA ILE A 243 -21.19 -12.59 11.70
C ILE A 243 -20.58 -11.45 12.52
N PHE A 244 -19.98 -10.47 11.87
CA PHE A 244 -19.38 -9.29 12.53
C PHE A 244 -20.42 -8.37 13.18
N GLN A 245 -21.65 -8.37 12.67
CA GLN A 245 -22.74 -7.59 13.23
C GLN A 245 -23.41 -8.26 14.43
N GLN A 246 -23.37 -9.60 14.51
CA GLN A 246 -24.16 -10.38 15.46
C GLN A 246 -23.31 -11.01 16.57
N LYS A 247 -22.00 -11.14 16.39
CA LYS A 247 -21.11 -11.84 17.32
C LYS A 247 -19.89 -10.98 17.63
N LYS A 248 -19.36 -11.13 18.84
CA LYS A 248 -18.02 -10.62 19.12
C LYS A 248 -17.00 -11.35 18.28
N THR A 249 -16.18 -10.63 17.57
CA THR A 249 -15.21 -11.18 16.63
C THR A 249 -13.78 -10.79 16.99
N PHE A 250 -12.89 -11.76 16.81
CA PHE A 250 -11.45 -11.56 16.88
C PHE A 250 -10.85 -11.93 15.54
N ILE A 251 -10.17 -10.99 14.87
CA ILE A 251 -9.42 -11.28 13.67
C ILE A 251 -7.96 -11.58 14.02
N PHE A 252 -7.50 -12.77 13.61
CA PHE A 252 -6.10 -13.11 13.58
C PHE A 252 -5.52 -12.80 12.19
N THR A 253 -4.45 -12.01 12.13
CA THR A 253 -3.72 -11.72 10.89
C THR A 253 -2.55 -12.67 10.74
N GLY A 254 -2.52 -13.38 9.61
CA GLY A 254 -1.39 -14.20 9.23
C GLY A 254 -0.27 -13.39 8.57
N THR A 255 0.89 -14.01 8.40
CA THR A 255 2.07 -13.44 7.74
C THR A 255 2.67 -14.40 6.72
N THR A 256 3.65 -13.90 5.98
CA THR A 256 4.50 -14.70 5.10
C THR A 256 5.96 -14.36 5.34
N ILE A 257 6.83 -15.27 4.96
CA ILE A 257 8.26 -15.03 4.79
C ILE A 257 8.55 -15.28 3.32
N PHE A 258 8.95 -14.23 2.61
CA PHE A 258 9.34 -14.36 1.22
C PHE A 258 10.60 -15.20 1.11
N SER A 259 10.67 -16.06 0.11
CA SER A 259 11.79 -16.98 -0.12
C SER A 259 11.96 -18.07 0.94
N LEU A 260 10.90 -18.37 1.70
CA LEU A 260 10.95 -19.47 2.66
C LEU A 260 11.17 -20.81 1.91
N PRO A 261 12.20 -21.59 2.28
CA PRO A 261 12.38 -22.93 1.75
C PRO A 261 11.16 -23.81 2.09
N LYS A 262 10.85 -24.79 1.21
CA LYS A 262 9.71 -25.69 1.44
C LYS A 262 9.79 -26.44 2.77
N GLU A 263 11.01 -26.74 3.20
CA GLU A 263 11.29 -27.42 4.47
C GLU A 263 10.84 -26.59 5.68
N GLU A 264 10.76 -25.29 5.53
CA GLU A 264 10.38 -24.36 6.60
C GLU A 264 8.89 -23.97 6.56
N GLU A 265 8.15 -24.32 5.50
CA GLU A 265 6.70 -24.05 5.41
C GLU A 265 5.92 -24.72 6.57
N GLU A 266 6.35 -25.91 6.99
CA GLU A 266 5.77 -26.58 8.14
C GLU A 266 6.02 -25.82 9.45
N ALA A 267 7.22 -25.27 9.62
CA ALA A 267 7.55 -24.44 10.78
C ALA A 267 6.69 -23.17 10.82
N LEU A 268 6.50 -22.52 9.68
CA LEU A 268 5.64 -21.34 9.57
C LEU A 268 4.17 -21.69 9.89
N TYR A 269 3.66 -22.81 9.41
CA TYR A 269 2.32 -23.27 9.73
C TYR A 269 2.15 -23.55 11.23
N ARG A 270 3.09 -24.27 11.86
CA ARG A 270 3.07 -24.52 13.31
C ARG A 270 3.17 -23.23 14.12
N LEU A 271 3.95 -22.27 13.67
CA LEU A 271 4.02 -20.94 14.27
C LEU A 271 2.65 -20.26 14.28
N HIS A 272 1.92 -20.29 13.17
CA HIS A 272 0.56 -19.75 13.09
C HIS A 272 -0.42 -20.47 14.00
N LEU A 273 -0.38 -21.82 14.05
CA LEU A 273 -1.21 -22.60 14.96
C LEU A 273 -0.96 -22.22 16.41
N ASN A 274 0.30 -22.19 16.83
CA ASN A 274 0.67 -21.81 18.20
C ASN A 274 0.30 -20.38 18.51
N ALA A 275 0.48 -19.46 17.57
CA ALA A 275 0.08 -18.07 17.71
C ALA A 275 -1.44 -17.97 17.94
N ILE A 276 -2.27 -18.56 17.08
CA ILE A 276 -3.73 -18.56 17.21
C ILE A 276 -4.15 -19.14 18.57
N LEU A 277 -3.61 -20.28 18.97
CA LEU A 277 -3.91 -20.92 20.26
C LEU A 277 -3.59 -20.00 21.43
N ASN A 278 -2.51 -19.22 21.37
CA ASN A 278 -2.16 -18.26 22.41
C ASN A 278 -3.18 -17.11 22.55
N TYR A 279 -3.96 -16.81 21.52
CA TYR A 279 -5.05 -15.82 21.60
C TYR A 279 -6.37 -16.40 22.06
N ILE A 280 -6.69 -17.64 21.68
CA ILE A 280 -8.04 -18.18 21.88
C ILE A 280 -8.15 -19.17 23.05
N HIS A 281 -7.03 -19.75 23.50
CA HIS A 281 -7.04 -20.71 24.59
C HIS A 281 -6.93 -20.00 25.96
N PRO A 282 -7.72 -20.40 26.99
CA PRO A 282 -7.69 -19.73 28.31
C PRO A 282 -6.31 -19.67 28.97
N ASN A 283 -5.44 -20.65 28.70
CA ASN A 283 -4.06 -20.65 29.19
C ASN A 283 -3.07 -19.98 28.21
N GLY A 284 -3.55 -19.35 27.15
CA GLY A 284 -2.72 -18.69 26.18
C GLY A 284 -2.15 -17.37 26.70
N LYS A 285 -0.93 -17.04 26.30
CA LYS A 285 -0.20 -15.83 26.77
C LYS A 285 -0.93 -14.54 26.40
N TYR A 286 -1.63 -14.54 25.26
CA TYR A 286 -2.33 -13.36 24.71
C TYR A 286 -3.85 -13.53 24.75
N PHE A 287 -4.37 -14.34 25.67
CA PHE A 287 -5.78 -14.70 25.70
C PHE A 287 -6.70 -13.48 25.67
N ILE A 288 -7.53 -13.42 24.64
CA ILE A 288 -8.44 -12.29 24.39
C ILE A 288 -9.71 -12.31 25.21
N GLY A 289 -9.97 -13.37 25.97
CA GLY A 289 -11.21 -13.64 26.71
C GLY A 289 -12.16 -14.58 25.96
N ASP A 290 -13.19 -15.02 26.67
CA ASP A 290 -14.20 -15.92 26.13
C ASP A 290 -15.23 -15.19 25.25
N GLY A 291 -15.92 -16.00 24.42
CA GLY A 291 -17.09 -15.55 23.66
C GLY A 291 -16.76 -14.86 22.31
N PHE A 292 -15.50 -14.83 21.91
CA PHE A 292 -15.12 -14.35 20.57
C PHE A 292 -15.24 -15.45 19.52
N THR A 293 -15.78 -15.09 18.36
CA THR A 293 -15.67 -15.91 17.15
C THR A 293 -14.31 -15.63 16.52
N LEU A 294 -13.51 -16.68 16.34
CA LEU A 294 -12.24 -16.59 15.62
C LEU A 294 -12.49 -16.32 14.13
N VAL A 295 -11.84 -15.30 13.62
CA VAL A 295 -11.78 -14.98 12.21
C VAL A 295 -10.33 -14.98 11.79
N ILE A 296 -9.99 -15.60 10.67
CA ILE A 296 -8.60 -15.67 10.18
C ILE A 296 -8.50 -14.89 8.88
N LYS A 297 -7.62 -13.93 8.85
CA LYS A 297 -7.16 -13.24 7.64
C LYS A 297 -5.76 -13.74 7.30
N GLY A 298 -5.70 -14.74 6.45
CA GLY A 298 -4.44 -15.29 5.96
C GLY A 298 -3.69 -14.33 5.04
N HIS A 299 -2.40 -14.56 4.85
CA HIS A 299 -1.60 -13.80 3.89
C HIS A 299 -1.87 -14.30 2.45
N PRO A 300 -2.03 -13.41 1.45
CA PRO A 300 -2.43 -13.81 0.08
C PRO A 300 -1.42 -14.71 -0.63
N HIS A 301 -0.14 -14.66 -0.26
CA HIS A 301 0.90 -15.55 -0.81
C HIS A 301 0.95 -16.93 -0.15
N GLN A 302 0.16 -17.18 0.91
CA GLN A 302 0.20 -18.42 1.69
C GLN A 302 -1.10 -19.25 1.56
N LYS A 303 -1.60 -19.43 0.35
CA LYS A 303 -2.90 -20.09 0.07
C LYS A 303 -3.00 -21.49 0.66
N GLU A 304 -1.95 -22.30 0.53
CA GLU A 304 -1.91 -23.67 1.07
C GLU A 304 -1.95 -23.66 2.59
N MET A 305 -1.14 -22.82 3.24
CA MET A 305 -1.15 -22.64 4.69
C MET A 305 -2.52 -22.14 5.17
N ASN A 306 -3.11 -21.16 4.47
CA ASN A 306 -4.44 -20.63 4.81
C ASN A 306 -5.50 -21.75 4.79
N SER A 307 -5.48 -22.62 3.77
CA SER A 307 -6.37 -23.77 3.67
C SER A 307 -6.16 -24.80 4.78
N ARG A 308 -4.91 -24.99 5.22
CA ARG A 308 -4.59 -25.86 6.36
C ARG A 308 -5.09 -25.27 7.68
N LEU A 309 -4.93 -23.96 7.89
CA LEU A 309 -5.48 -23.27 9.07
C LEU A 309 -7.01 -23.37 9.14
N GLU A 310 -7.68 -23.22 8.00
CA GLU A 310 -9.14 -23.40 7.92
C GLU A 310 -9.57 -24.80 8.42
N LYS A 311 -8.88 -25.84 7.98
CA LYS A 311 -9.14 -27.22 8.42
C LYS A 311 -8.84 -27.45 9.90
N SER A 312 -7.85 -26.75 10.45
CA SER A 312 -7.45 -26.91 11.86
C SER A 312 -8.39 -26.17 12.82
N PHE A 313 -9.09 -25.15 12.32
CA PHE A 313 -10.04 -24.34 13.09
C PHE A 313 -11.42 -24.33 12.42
N GLU A 314 -12.09 -25.50 12.39
CA GLU A 314 -13.38 -25.71 11.68
C GLU A 314 -14.47 -24.68 12.03
N LYS A 315 -14.43 -24.09 13.24
CA LYS A 315 -15.39 -23.07 13.68
C LYS A 315 -14.94 -21.64 13.37
N ALA A 316 -13.74 -21.46 12.81
CA ALA A 316 -13.26 -20.14 12.42
C ALA A 316 -13.88 -19.68 11.10
N VAL A 317 -13.98 -18.38 10.95
CA VAL A 317 -14.40 -17.75 9.70
C VAL A 317 -13.15 -17.34 8.92
N MET A 318 -12.96 -17.92 7.75
CA MET A 318 -11.88 -17.50 6.86
C MET A 318 -12.31 -16.29 6.04
N LEU A 319 -11.54 -15.20 6.10
CA LEU A 319 -11.71 -14.07 5.21
C LEU A 319 -11.03 -14.34 3.85
N PRO A 320 -11.57 -13.80 2.76
CA PRO A 320 -10.92 -13.90 1.46
C PRO A 320 -9.49 -13.36 1.53
N ASP A 321 -8.51 -14.15 1.12
CA ASP A 321 -7.10 -13.76 1.15
C ASP A 321 -6.74 -12.79 0.02
N ASN A 322 -7.46 -12.85 -1.10
CA ASN A 322 -7.28 -12.00 -2.27
C ASN A 322 -7.86 -10.58 -2.12
N ILE A 323 -8.76 -10.34 -1.14
CA ILE A 323 -9.32 -9.01 -0.88
C ILE A 323 -8.46 -8.33 0.21
N PRO A 324 -7.96 -7.11 -0.02
CA PRO A 324 -7.24 -6.36 1.00
C PRO A 324 -8.06 -6.17 2.26
N PHE A 325 -7.42 -6.24 3.42
CA PHE A 325 -8.15 -6.11 4.69
C PHE A 325 -8.76 -4.73 4.85
N GLU A 326 -8.10 -3.70 4.37
CA GLU A 326 -8.57 -2.32 4.36
C GLU A 326 -9.96 -2.21 3.71
N ILE A 327 -10.17 -2.92 2.60
CA ILE A 327 -11.46 -2.98 1.92
C ILE A 327 -12.47 -3.78 2.75
N LEU A 328 -12.06 -4.94 3.24
CA LEU A 328 -12.93 -5.74 4.10
C LEU A 328 -13.42 -4.92 5.31
N TYR A 329 -12.51 -4.17 5.93
CA TYR A 329 -12.85 -3.30 7.06
C TYR A 329 -13.89 -2.22 6.67
N LEU A 330 -13.72 -1.60 5.50
CA LEU A 330 -14.64 -0.56 4.99
C LEU A 330 -16.03 -1.11 4.65
N ILE A 331 -16.12 -2.32 4.11
CA ILE A 331 -17.41 -2.93 3.74
C ILE A 331 -18.12 -3.62 4.92
N GLY A 332 -17.56 -3.54 6.13
CA GLY A 332 -18.26 -3.97 7.34
C GLY A 332 -17.61 -5.08 8.17
N PHE A 333 -16.44 -5.57 7.78
CA PHE A 333 -15.68 -6.55 8.60
C PHE A 333 -14.91 -5.84 9.73
N LYS A 334 -15.65 -5.14 10.60
CA LYS A 334 -15.08 -4.41 11.74
C LYS A 334 -15.02 -5.31 12.97
N PRO A 335 -13.83 -5.79 13.39
CA PRO A 335 -13.71 -6.69 14.53
C PRO A 335 -13.79 -5.93 15.84
N ASP A 336 -14.24 -6.62 16.92
CA ASP A 336 -14.10 -6.12 18.28
C ASP A 336 -12.66 -6.16 18.75
N LYS A 337 -11.89 -7.17 18.28
CA LYS A 337 -10.44 -7.26 18.48
C LYS A 337 -9.74 -7.75 17.23
N ILE A 338 -8.53 -7.26 17.01
CA ILE A 338 -7.62 -7.69 15.95
C ILE A 338 -6.21 -7.85 16.51
N GLY A 339 -5.54 -8.93 16.18
CA GLY A 339 -4.20 -9.26 16.63
C GLY A 339 -3.56 -10.30 15.72
N GLY A 340 -2.36 -10.77 16.05
CA GLY A 340 -1.60 -11.69 15.24
C GLY A 340 -0.35 -11.05 14.68
N PHE A 341 0.13 -11.52 13.54
CA PHE A 341 1.36 -10.99 12.97
C PHE A 341 1.15 -9.58 12.42
N VAL A 342 2.16 -8.74 12.61
CA VAL A 342 2.12 -7.34 12.18
C VAL A 342 1.84 -7.22 10.68
N SER A 343 0.98 -6.27 10.34
CA SER A 343 0.57 -5.93 8.98
C SER A 343 0.28 -4.44 8.88
N THR A 344 0.46 -3.87 7.71
CA THR A 344 0.03 -2.48 7.41
C THR A 344 -1.46 -2.26 7.67
N SER A 345 -2.26 -3.31 7.56
CA SER A 345 -3.71 -3.29 7.80
C SER A 345 -4.12 -2.78 9.19
N TYR A 346 -3.22 -2.85 10.17
CA TYR A 346 -3.51 -2.30 11.50
C TYR A 346 -3.67 -0.78 11.50
N PHE A 347 -3.04 -0.06 10.57
CA PHE A 347 -3.20 1.39 10.46
C PHE A 347 -4.61 1.81 10.04
N SER A 348 -5.39 0.90 9.46
CA SER A 348 -6.79 1.11 9.09
C SER A 348 -7.77 0.80 10.23
N CYS A 349 -7.29 0.28 11.36
CA CYS A 349 -8.13 -0.16 12.47
C CYS A 349 -8.18 0.87 13.60
N ASP A 350 -9.28 0.86 14.36
CA ASP A 350 -9.33 1.60 15.61
C ASP A 350 -8.31 1.02 16.61
N LYS A 351 -7.38 1.85 17.10
CA LYS A 351 -6.30 1.46 18.01
C LYS A 351 -6.78 0.71 19.25
N LYS A 352 -7.99 1.04 19.76
CA LYS A 352 -8.56 0.38 20.94
C LYS A 352 -8.88 -1.09 20.72
N ASN A 353 -9.09 -1.50 19.46
CA ASN A 353 -9.40 -2.87 19.08
C ASN A 353 -8.14 -3.72 18.84
N ILE A 354 -6.94 -3.08 18.82
CA ILE A 354 -5.69 -3.80 18.62
C ILE A 354 -5.31 -4.55 19.89
N ALA A 355 -5.21 -5.86 19.77
CA ALA A 355 -4.70 -6.78 20.79
C ALA A 355 -3.14 -6.83 20.71
N ASP A 356 -2.56 -7.88 21.29
CA ASP A 356 -1.13 -8.13 21.17
C ASP A 356 -0.72 -8.31 19.70
N LEU A 357 0.45 -7.81 19.32
CA LEU A 357 1.02 -7.94 17.98
C LEU A 357 2.29 -8.78 18.00
N LEU A 358 2.42 -9.64 17.00
CA LEU A 358 3.54 -10.55 16.84
C LEU A 358 4.45 -10.06 15.72
N PHE A 359 5.75 -10.03 15.99
CA PHE A 359 6.80 -9.64 15.04
C PHE A 359 7.69 -10.83 14.73
N ILE A 360 8.04 -11.02 13.47
CA ILE A 360 8.93 -12.13 13.07
C ILE A 360 10.35 -11.88 13.55
N SER A 361 10.81 -10.61 13.54
CA SER A 361 12.14 -10.27 14.04
C SER A 361 12.20 -10.37 15.57
N ALA A 362 13.13 -11.16 16.08
CA ALA A 362 13.27 -11.39 17.51
C ALA A 362 14.33 -10.51 18.16
N THR A 363 15.47 -10.24 17.50
CA THR A 363 16.61 -9.56 18.09
C THR A 363 17.35 -8.66 17.11
N GLN A 364 18.12 -7.68 17.65
CA GLN A 364 19.04 -6.89 16.83
C GLN A 364 20.10 -7.74 16.13
N GLU A 365 20.46 -8.89 16.68
CA GLU A 365 21.46 -9.79 16.08
C GLU A 365 20.90 -10.47 14.84
N GLU A 366 19.64 -10.89 14.84
CA GLU A 366 18.94 -11.43 13.67
C GLU A 366 18.78 -10.37 12.58
N VAL A 367 18.48 -9.13 12.97
CA VAL A 367 18.44 -7.98 12.07
C VAL A 367 19.79 -7.73 11.38
N ARG A 368 20.93 -7.92 12.12
CA ARG A 368 22.29 -7.77 11.56
C ARG A 368 22.69 -8.87 10.58
N LYS A 369 21.99 -10.00 10.58
CA LYS A 369 22.22 -11.10 9.62
C LYS A 369 21.67 -10.84 8.22
N ASN A 370 21.25 -9.61 7.93
CA ASN A 370 20.86 -9.10 6.61
C ASN A 370 19.58 -9.71 6.01
N ASP A 371 18.65 -10.18 6.79
CA ASP A 371 17.32 -10.43 6.26
C ASP A 371 16.52 -9.13 6.20
N TYR A 372 16.21 -8.71 4.97
CA TYR A 372 15.48 -7.46 4.71
C TYR A 372 14.10 -7.42 5.43
N LEU A 373 13.38 -8.54 5.46
CA LEU A 373 12.08 -8.63 6.10
C LEU A 373 12.18 -8.45 7.63
N PHE A 374 13.15 -9.08 8.28
CA PHE A 374 13.37 -8.93 9.71
C PHE A 374 13.70 -7.49 10.08
N ASN A 375 14.53 -6.84 9.26
CA ASN A 375 14.91 -5.45 9.48
C ASN A 375 13.69 -4.51 9.38
N ILE A 376 12.84 -4.68 8.36
CA ILE A 376 11.60 -3.89 8.20
C ILE A 376 10.68 -4.09 9.40
N GLN A 377 10.44 -5.30 9.84
CA GLN A 377 9.54 -5.57 10.97
C GLN A 377 10.07 -4.99 12.28
N TYR A 378 11.38 -5.07 12.52
CA TYR A 378 11.99 -4.47 13.68
C TYR A 378 11.84 -2.93 13.68
N GLN A 379 12.15 -2.28 12.57
CA GLN A 379 11.98 -0.83 12.41
C GLN A 379 10.51 -0.41 12.54
N LEU A 380 9.59 -1.16 11.95
CA LEU A 380 8.17 -0.89 12.06
C LEU A 380 7.69 -0.96 13.51
N ARG A 381 8.13 -1.98 14.28
CA ARG A 381 7.86 -2.08 15.72
C ARG A 381 8.33 -0.83 16.47
N ASP A 382 9.57 -0.45 16.25
CA ASP A 382 10.17 0.71 16.90
C ASP A 382 9.40 2.00 16.62
N VAL A 383 9.01 2.22 15.37
CA VAL A 383 8.18 3.38 14.99
C VAL A 383 6.77 3.30 15.60
N MET A 384 6.13 2.14 15.58
CA MET A 384 4.78 1.99 16.17
C MET A 384 4.78 2.28 17.67
N ILE A 385 5.85 1.91 18.38
CA ILE A 385 6.01 2.23 19.80
C ILE A 385 6.31 3.74 19.98
N LYS A 386 7.28 4.29 19.26
CA LYS A 386 7.69 5.71 19.38
C LYS A 386 6.55 6.68 19.04
N THR A 387 5.69 6.31 18.09
CA THR A 387 4.52 7.13 17.72
C THR A 387 3.31 6.92 18.63
N GLY A 388 3.41 6.05 19.63
CA GLY A 388 2.29 5.71 20.51
C GLY A 388 1.15 4.99 19.80
N PHE A 389 1.44 4.34 18.67
CA PHE A 389 0.45 3.53 17.97
C PHE A 389 0.10 2.28 18.77
N ILE A 390 1.11 1.62 19.34
CA ILE A 390 0.98 0.48 20.25
C ILE A 390 1.89 0.63 21.46
N GLN A 391 1.49 0.08 22.61
CA GLN A 391 2.31 -0.01 23.81
C GLN A 391 3.34 -1.14 23.67
N GLU A 392 4.55 -0.95 24.19
CA GLU A 392 5.65 -1.90 24.04
C GLU A 392 5.30 -3.28 24.60
N GLU A 393 4.60 -3.35 25.73
CA GLU A 393 4.15 -4.59 26.37
C GLU A 393 3.18 -5.43 25.55
N LYS A 394 2.56 -4.82 24.53
CA LYS A 394 1.70 -5.51 23.56
C LYS A 394 2.43 -5.97 22.30
N THR A 395 3.74 -5.84 22.26
CA THR A 395 4.57 -6.28 21.12
C THR A 395 5.40 -7.49 21.51
N HIS A 396 5.32 -8.56 20.77
CA HIS A 396 5.99 -9.82 21.06
C HIS A 396 6.73 -10.33 19.85
N PHE A 397 7.81 -11.04 20.06
CA PHE A 397 8.55 -11.69 18.98
C PHE A 397 8.10 -13.12 18.80
N TYR A 398 8.28 -13.67 17.61
CA TYR A 398 7.87 -15.04 17.29
C TYR A 398 8.56 -16.09 18.21
N SER A 399 9.78 -15.82 18.65
CA SER A 399 10.53 -16.66 19.58
C SER A 399 9.90 -16.75 20.98
N ASP A 400 9.06 -15.76 21.34
CA ASP A 400 8.42 -15.67 22.65
C ASP A 400 7.03 -16.31 22.68
N ILE A 401 6.57 -16.88 21.58
CA ILE A 401 5.28 -17.53 21.48
C ILE A 401 5.33 -18.91 22.15
N PRO A 402 4.59 -19.14 23.24
CA PRO A 402 4.53 -20.44 23.87
C PRO A 402 4.05 -21.53 22.91
N ILE A 403 4.68 -22.70 22.99
CA ILE A 403 4.34 -23.86 22.15
C ILE A 403 3.18 -24.63 22.81
N PHE A 404 2.05 -24.67 22.12
CA PHE A 404 0.90 -25.52 22.46
C PHE A 404 0.92 -26.86 21.72
N ILE A 405 1.45 -26.84 20.48
CA ILE A 405 1.55 -28.01 19.61
C ILE A 405 3.01 -28.11 19.15
N SER A 406 3.65 -29.21 19.49
CA SER A 406 5.02 -29.55 19.11
C SER A 406 5.12 -30.15 17.70
#